data_447cabec21c39592b42bf1e13d11588a
#
_entry.id   447cabec21c39592b42bf1e13d11588a
#
_cell.length_a   1.000
_cell.length_b   1.000
_cell.length_c   1.000
_cell.angle_alpha   90.00
_cell.angle_beta   90.00
_cell.angle_gamma   90.00
#
_symmetry.space_group_name_H-M   'P 1'
#
loop_
_entity.id
_entity.type
_entity.pdbx_description
1 polymer ?
#
loop_
_entity_poly.entity_id
_entity_poly.type
_entity_poly.pdbx_seq_one_letter_code
_entity_poly.pdbx_strand_id
1 'polypeptide(L)'
;MPQFDSLVGFLDSRSFGTVWYWLMVIGLWSFTGRAIIGVPVEVLGRARTALAEGKADAPVVLHLLDWLSLVLPRWQLGGREGAVLLAVTGFGLTSLAIMGIGYGLELALAAFLLLLPFAILFWMRVLLARRLMPLLAAAEQGTRPVPEAAAEAVRRMVIHRRLVTLLSMLAVAITAIWGALWSVIHPYGF
;
A
#
# COMPACT_ATOMS: atom_id res chain seq x y z
N MET A 1 -25.92 -27.63 12.12
CA MET A 1 -25.72 -26.39 11.28
C MET A 1 -24.45 -26.54 10.45
N PRO A 2 -24.45 -27.39 9.43
CA PRO A 2 -23.21 -27.83 8.75
C PRO A 2 -22.45 -26.72 7.97
N GLN A 3 -23.11 -25.63 7.62
CA GLN A 3 -22.45 -24.53 6.87
C GLN A 3 -21.59 -23.63 7.76
N PHE A 4 -21.96 -23.44 9.02
CA PHE A 4 -21.11 -22.64 9.95
C PHE A 4 -19.86 -23.41 10.35
N ASP A 5 -19.98 -24.73 10.56
CA ASP A 5 -18.84 -25.57 10.90
C ASP A 5 -17.81 -25.63 9.75
N SER A 6 -18.27 -25.57 8.48
CA SER A 6 -17.39 -25.52 7.31
C SER A 6 -16.68 -24.17 7.14
N LEU A 7 -17.32 -23.04 7.47
CA LEU A 7 -16.69 -21.71 7.44
C LEU A 7 -15.66 -21.55 8.55
N VAL A 8 -15.97 -21.99 9.76
CA VAL A 8 -15.01 -21.96 10.87
C VAL A 8 -13.82 -22.86 10.57
N GLY A 9 -14.04 -24.08 10.08
CA GLY A 9 -12.98 -24.99 9.68
C GLY A 9 -12.11 -24.44 8.51
N PHE A 10 -12.70 -23.69 7.58
CA PHE A 10 -11.93 -23.00 6.53
C PHE A 10 -11.05 -21.86 7.11
N LEU A 11 -11.60 -21.06 8.03
CA LEU A 11 -10.86 -19.99 8.70
C LEU A 11 -9.79 -20.50 9.69
N ASP A 12 -9.91 -21.75 10.13
CA ASP A 12 -8.92 -22.45 10.96
C ASP A 12 -7.87 -23.20 10.12
N SER A 13 -7.97 -23.13 8.79
CA SER A 13 -7.00 -23.79 7.93
C SER A 13 -5.58 -23.22 8.09
N ARG A 14 -4.59 -24.11 8.09
CA ARG A 14 -3.16 -23.75 8.25
C ARG A 14 -2.74 -22.78 7.13
N SER A 15 -2.31 -21.59 7.51
CA SER A 15 -1.84 -20.56 6.59
C SER A 15 -0.35 -20.30 6.72
N PHE A 16 0.14 -20.10 7.93
CA PHE A 16 1.56 -19.78 8.15
C PHE A 16 2.50 -20.94 7.83
N GLY A 17 2.06 -22.19 7.94
CA GLY A 17 2.81 -23.39 7.57
C GLY A 17 2.81 -23.68 6.07
N THR A 18 2.06 -22.94 5.24
CA THR A 18 1.96 -23.21 3.82
C THR A 18 2.89 -22.32 3.00
N VAL A 19 3.61 -22.93 2.04
CA VAL A 19 4.46 -22.19 1.09
C VAL A 19 3.66 -21.17 0.27
N TRP A 20 2.41 -21.46 -0.03
CA TRP A 20 1.52 -20.61 -0.82
C TRP A 20 1.25 -19.26 -0.17
N TYR A 21 1.09 -19.21 1.16
CA TYR A 21 0.92 -17.97 1.90
C TYR A 21 2.15 -17.05 1.72
N TRP A 22 3.34 -17.61 1.90
CA TRP A 22 4.59 -16.85 1.77
C TRP A 22 4.87 -16.40 0.34
N LEU A 23 4.56 -17.24 -0.65
CA LEU A 23 4.61 -16.83 -2.06
C LEU A 23 3.66 -15.68 -2.35
N MET A 24 2.45 -15.69 -1.77
CA MET A 24 1.49 -14.59 -1.91
C MET A 24 2.02 -13.31 -1.25
N VAL A 25 2.55 -13.39 -0.02
CA VAL A 25 3.17 -12.25 0.68
C VAL A 25 4.29 -11.64 -0.16
N ILE A 26 5.26 -12.47 -0.60
CA ILE A 26 6.41 -12.02 -1.40
C ILE A 26 5.94 -11.44 -2.75
N GLY A 27 5.03 -12.12 -3.44
CA GLY A 27 4.49 -11.68 -4.71
C GLY A 27 3.81 -10.32 -4.61
N LEU A 28 2.87 -10.16 -3.67
CA LEU A 28 2.14 -8.90 -3.47
C LEU A 28 3.08 -7.73 -3.15
N TRP A 29 4.06 -7.93 -2.27
CA TRP A 29 5.03 -6.87 -1.94
C TRP A 29 5.97 -6.57 -3.09
N SER A 30 6.39 -7.57 -3.88
CA SER A 30 7.23 -7.38 -5.08
C SER A 30 6.51 -6.56 -6.14
N PHE A 31 5.22 -6.79 -6.38
CA PHE A 31 4.43 -5.99 -7.32
C PHE A 31 4.16 -4.57 -6.80
N THR A 32 3.93 -4.42 -5.51
CA THR A 32 3.60 -3.13 -4.89
C THR A 32 4.74 -2.12 -4.99
N GLY A 33 5.99 -2.57 -4.96
CA GLY A 33 7.18 -1.72 -5.04
C GLY A 33 7.51 -1.18 -6.43
N ARG A 34 6.88 -1.68 -7.50
CA ARG A 34 7.24 -1.33 -8.90
C ARG A 34 6.73 0.03 -9.36
N ALA A 35 5.63 0.53 -8.79
CA ALA A 35 5.03 1.81 -9.17
C ALA A 35 4.50 2.57 -7.97
N ILE A 36 4.61 3.90 -8.03
CA ILE A 36 4.06 4.83 -7.03
C ILE A 36 2.93 5.58 -7.69
N ILE A 37 1.69 5.33 -7.26
CA ILE A 37 0.48 5.92 -7.87
C ILE A 37 0.48 5.76 -9.41
N GLY A 38 0.88 4.57 -9.91
CA GLY A 38 0.94 4.29 -11.34
C GLY A 38 2.17 4.82 -12.07
N VAL A 39 3.03 5.63 -11.44
CA VAL A 39 4.30 6.10 -12.02
C VAL A 39 5.39 5.07 -11.78
N PRO A 40 6.07 4.57 -12.83
CA PRO A 40 7.20 3.66 -12.68
C PRO A 40 8.34 4.30 -11.86
N VAL A 41 8.95 3.51 -10.98
CA VAL A 41 10.04 3.98 -10.11
C VAL A 41 11.23 4.51 -10.90
N GLU A 42 11.47 3.96 -12.10
CA GLU A 42 12.55 4.39 -13.01
C GLU A 42 12.35 5.82 -13.52
N VAL A 43 11.10 6.18 -13.87
CA VAL A 43 10.76 7.54 -14.31
C VAL A 43 11.00 8.53 -13.18
N LEU A 44 10.55 8.20 -11.96
CA LEU A 44 10.80 9.01 -10.77
C LEU A 44 12.31 9.16 -10.50
N GLY A 45 13.09 8.08 -10.64
CA GLY A 45 14.54 8.11 -10.46
C GLY A 45 15.21 9.06 -11.44
N ARG A 46 14.92 8.95 -12.74
CA ARG A 46 15.45 9.82 -13.79
C ARG A 46 15.05 11.29 -13.60
N ALA A 47 13.78 11.55 -13.26
CA ALA A 47 13.31 12.90 -12.98
C ALA A 47 14.04 13.53 -11.78
N ARG A 48 14.27 12.75 -10.71
CA ARG A 48 15.05 13.17 -9.55
C ARG A 48 16.49 13.56 -9.92
N THR A 49 17.16 12.73 -10.74
CA THR A 49 18.53 13.02 -11.19
C THR A 49 18.57 14.27 -12.04
N ALA A 50 17.67 14.44 -13.01
CA ALA A 50 17.58 15.62 -13.84
C ALA A 50 17.38 16.90 -13.02
N LEU A 51 16.50 16.87 -12.01
CA LEU A 51 16.29 18.00 -11.11
C LEU A 51 17.53 18.30 -10.24
N ALA A 52 18.26 17.27 -9.80
CA ALA A 52 19.50 17.45 -9.03
C ALA A 52 20.62 18.09 -9.87
N GLU A 53 20.61 17.85 -11.19
CA GLU A 53 21.53 18.48 -12.16
C GLU A 53 21.08 19.88 -12.60
N GLY A 54 20.00 20.42 -12.04
CA GLY A 54 19.44 21.73 -12.42
C GLY A 54 18.69 21.74 -13.76
N LYS A 55 18.45 20.57 -14.37
CA LYS A 55 17.75 20.41 -15.66
C LYS A 55 16.24 20.26 -15.45
N ALA A 56 15.61 21.31 -14.94
CA ALA A 56 14.18 21.28 -14.63
C ALA A 56 13.29 21.15 -15.87
N ASP A 57 13.77 21.61 -17.03
CA ASP A 57 13.07 21.55 -18.32
C ASP A 57 13.35 20.23 -19.08
N ALA A 58 14.03 19.27 -18.44
CA ALA A 58 14.29 17.99 -19.07
C ALA A 58 12.97 17.27 -19.42
N PRO A 59 12.87 16.63 -20.61
CA PRO A 59 11.63 15.95 -21.04
C PRO A 59 11.10 14.94 -20.03
N VAL A 60 11.97 14.27 -19.27
CA VAL A 60 11.57 13.31 -18.25
C VAL A 60 10.82 13.96 -17.08
N VAL A 61 11.12 15.22 -16.75
CA VAL A 61 10.44 15.98 -15.70
C VAL A 61 9.03 16.38 -16.16
N LEU A 62 8.93 16.87 -17.40
CA LEU A 62 7.64 17.22 -18.01
C LEU A 62 6.76 15.97 -18.17
N HIS A 63 7.29 14.88 -18.70
CA HIS A 63 6.57 13.61 -18.81
C HIS A 63 6.09 13.10 -17.44
N LEU A 64 6.85 13.29 -16.36
CA LEU A 64 6.41 12.95 -15.01
C LEU A 64 5.17 13.75 -14.59
N LEU A 65 5.16 15.07 -14.85
CA LEU A 65 4.02 15.92 -14.52
C LEU A 65 2.79 15.58 -15.36
N ASP A 66 2.96 15.33 -16.66
CA ASP A 66 1.90 14.89 -17.56
C ASP A 66 1.30 13.57 -17.08
N TRP A 67 2.15 12.60 -16.71
CA TRP A 67 1.68 11.34 -16.17
C TRP A 67 0.91 11.51 -14.88
N LEU A 68 1.39 12.36 -13.98
CA LEU A 68 0.71 12.66 -12.72
C LEU A 68 -0.66 13.31 -12.97
N SER A 69 -0.78 14.23 -13.93
CA SER A 69 -2.04 14.88 -14.27
C SER A 69 -3.11 13.88 -14.72
N LEU A 70 -2.71 12.81 -15.43
CA LEU A 70 -3.61 11.75 -15.91
C LEU A 70 -4.00 10.74 -14.83
N VAL A 71 -3.10 10.45 -13.87
CA VAL A 71 -3.30 9.37 -12.91
C VAL A 71 -3.89 9.86 -11.58
N LEU A 72 -3.53 11.06 -11.12
CA LEU A 72 -3.98 11.59 -9.84
C LEU A 72 -5.51 11.67 -9.69
N PRO A 73 -6.30 12.05 -10.73
CA PRO A 73 -7.76 12.09 -10.62
C PRO A 73 -8.39 10.76 -10.20
N ARG A 74 -7.77 9.62 -10.59
CA ARG A 74 -8.26 8.28 -10.25
C ARG A 74 -8.12 7.94 -8.76
N TRP A 75 -7.28 8.68 -8.03
CA TRP A 75 -7.06 8.51 -6.59
C TRP A 75 -7.87 9.49 -5.74
N GLN A 76 -8.75 10.28 -6.37
CA GLN A 76 -9.68 11.15 -5.67
C GLN A 76 -10.91 10.35 -5.24
N LEU A 77 -10.99 10.11 -3.95
CA LEU A 77 -12.20 9.55 -3.35
C LEU A 77 -13.09 10.72 -2.92
N GLY A 78 -14.32 10.71 -3.41
CA GLY A 78 -15.37 11.58 -2.89
C GLY A 78 -15.60 11.32 -1.39
N GLY A 79 -16.15 12.31 -0.68
CA GLY A 79 -16.38 12.17 0.77
C GLY A 79 -17.21 10.94 1.12
N ARG A 80 -18.27 10.68 0.36
CA ARG A 80 -19.17 9.53 0.56
C ARG A 80 -18.46 8.20 0.22
N GLU A 81 -17.78 8.12 -0.92
CA GLU A 81 -17.06 6.93 -1.36
C GLU A 81 -15.92 6.59 -0.40
N GLY A 82 -15.17 7.61 0.04
CA GLY A 82 -14.11 7.44 1.03
C GLY A 82 -14.62 6.96 2.37
N ALA A 83 -15.78 7.47 2.84
CA ALA A 83 -16.39 7.03 4.08
C ALA A 83 -16.89 5.57 4.00
N VAL A 84 -17.55 5.20 2.90
CA VAL A 84 -18.00 3.82 2.68
C VAL A 84 -16.80 2.86 2.63
N LEU A 85 -15.77 3.22 1.87
CA LEU A 85 -14.57 2.38 1.76
C LEU A 85 -13.86 2.23 3.11
N LEU A 86 -13.77 3.31 3.90
CA LEU A 86 -13.19 3.27 5.24
C LEU A 86 -14.01 2.38 6.17
N ALA A 87 -15.34 2.49 6.13
CA ALA A 87 -16.23 1.67 6.94
C ALA A 87 -16.11 0.18 6.61
N VAL A 88 -16.14 -0.17 5.31
CA VAL A 88 -16.00 -1.56 4.85
C VAL A 88 -14.62 -2.13 5.20
N THR A 89 -13.55 -1.36 4.96
CA THR A 89 -12.18 -1.79 5.28
C THR A 89 -11.99 -1.92 6.79
N GLY A 90 -12.48 -0.95 7.57
CA GLY A 90 -12.41 -0.98 9.03
C GLY A 90 -13.19 -2.14 9.61
N PHE A 91 -14.43 -2.36 9.16
CA PHE A 91 -15.25 -3.50 9.59
C PHE A 91 -14.58 -4.84 9.25
N GLY A 92 -14.10 -5.01 8.01
CA GLY A 92 -13.45 -6.25 7.58
C GLY A 92 -12.18 -6.54 8.38
N LEU A 93 -11.30 -5.54 8.56
CA LEU A 93 -10.07 -5.70 9.34
C LEU A 93 -10.37 -5.98 10.82
N THR A 94 -11.34 -5.27 11.42
CA THR A 94 -11.73 -5.52 12.82
C THR A 94 -12.30 -6.92 13.01
N SER A 95 -13.16 -7.38 12.07
CA SER A 95 -13.69 -8.74 12.10
C SER A 95 -12.58 -9.80 12.01
N LEU A 96 -11.64 -9.63 11.07
CA LEU A 96 -10.49 -10.53 10.94
C LEU A 96 -9.58 -10.51 12.19
N ALA A 97 -9.36 -9.34 12.79
CA ALA A 97 -8.59 -9.21 14.03
C ALA A 97 -9.26 -9.95 15.19
N ILE A 98 -10.58 -9.77 15.37
CA ILE A 98 -11.35 -10.46 16.42
C ILE A 98 -11.32 -11.98 16.20
N MET A 99 -11.54 -12.42 14.96
CA MET A 99 -11.53 -13.85 14.62
C MET A 99 -10.12 -14.46 14.79
N GLY A 100 -9.07 -13.75 14.33
CA GLY A 100 -7.71 -14.26 14.40
C GLY A 100 -7.11 -14.20 15.81
N ILE A 101 -7.24 -13.07 16.50
CA ILE A 101 -6.63 -12.88 17.83
C ILE A 101 -7.57 -13.39 18.95
N GLY A 102 -8.87 -13.08 18.83
CA GLY A 102 -9.84 -13.42 19.88
C GLY A 102 -10.26 -14.89 19.86
N TYR A 103 -10.48 -15.46 18.69
CA TYR A 103 -10.90 -16.86 18.53
C TYR A 103 -9.79 -17.82 18.10
N GLY A 104 -8.56 -17.31 17.85
CA GLY A 104 -7.42 -18.14 17.49
C GLY A 104 -7.48 -18.76 16.10
N LEU A 105 -8.25 -18.18 15.16
CA LEU A 105 -8.37 -18.71 13.80
C LEU A 105 -7.16 -18.29 12.95
N GLU A 106 -6.34 -19.27 12.54
CA GLU A 106 -5.04 -19.01 11.87
C GLU A 106 -5.19 -18.23 10.56
N LEU A 107 -6.10 -18.65 9.67
CA LEU A 107 -6.31 -17.98 8.38
C LEU A 107 -6.82 -16.55 8.58
N ALA A 108 -7.70 -16.30 9.54
CA ALA A 108 -8.21 -14.97 9.84
C ALA A 108 -7.09 -14.04 10.29
N LEU A 109 -6.18 -14.54 11.13
CA LEU A 109 -5.00 -13.81 11.57
C LEU A 109 -4.01 -13.57 10.42
N ALA A 110 -3.74 -14.59 9.62
CA ALA A 110 -2.87 -14.49 8.43
C ALA A 110 -3.43 -13.48 7.42
N ALA A 111 -4.75 -13.50 7.17
CA ALA A 111 -5.43 -12.52 6.32
C ALA A 111 -5.38 -11.11 6.91
N PHE A 112 -5.57 -10.95 8.22
CA PHE A 112 -5.44 -9.66 8.89
C PHE A 112 -4.03 -9.08 8.74
N LEU A 113 -2.98 -9.87 9.02
CA LEU A 113 -1.58 -9.44 8.91
C LEU A 113 -1.20 -9.09 7.47
N LEU A 114 -1.82 -9.73 6.48
CA LEU A 114 -1.62 -9.42 5.08
C LEU A 114 -2.37 -8.14 4.68
N LEU A 115 -3.66 -8.03 4.98
CA LEU A 115 -4.54 -6.97 4.49
C LEU A 115 -4.32 -5.63 5.21
N LEU A 116 -3.98 -5.63 6.49
CA LEU A 116 -3.75 -4.41 7.26
C LEU A 116 -2.70 -3.49 6.63
N PRO A 117 -1.47 -3.95 6.30
CA PRO A 117 -0.48 -3.08 5.68
C PRO A 117 -0.88 -2.64 4.26
N PHE A 118 -1.67 -3.43 3.51
CA PHE A 118 -2.22 -3.01 2.23
C PHE A 118 -3.28 -1.93 2.37
N ALA A 119 -4.12 -1.98 3.41
CA ALA A 119 -5.06 -0.92 3.72
C ALA A 119 -4.32 0.39 4.07
N ILE A 120 -3.28 0.30 4.90
CA ILE A 120 -2.42 1.45 5.23
C ILE A 120 -1.80 2.02 3.95
N LEU A 121 -1.23 1.16 3.09
CA LEU A 121 -0.63 1.56 1.82
C LEU A 121 -1.63 2.26 0.89
N PHE A 122 -2.85 1.74 0.79
CA PHE A 122 -3.91 2.35 0.00
C PHE A 122 -4.20 3.78 0.49
N TRP A 123 -4.39 3.98 1.79
CA TRP A 123 -4.62 5.31 2.37
C TRP A 123 -3.42 6.24 2.20
N MET A 124 -2.20 5.73 2.31
CA MET A 124 -0.99 6.50 2.02
C MET A 124 -0.96 6.99 0.56
N ARG A 125 -1.42 6.19 -0.41
CA ARG A 125 -1.54 6.58 -1.81
C ARG A 125 -2.60 7.67 -2.01
N VAL A 126 -3.77 7.52 -1.40
CA VAL A 126 -4.84 8.53 -1.43
C VAL A 126 -4.35 9.86 -0.82
N LEU A 127 -3.67 9.81 0.33
CA LEU A 127 -3.10 11.00 0.96
C LEU A 127 -2.02 11.67 0.08
N LEU A 128 -1.17 10.88 -0.56
CA LEU A 128 -0.17 11.41 -1.49
C LEU A 128 -0.86 12.11 -2.67
N ALA A 129 -1.85 11.48 -3.28
CA ALA A 129 -2.60 12.07 -4.39
C ALA A 129 -3.25 13.40 -3.99
N ARG A 130 -3.91 13.45 -2.83
CA ARG A 130 -4.50 14.69 -2.28
C ARG A 130 -3.46 15.80 -2.05
N ARG A 131 -2.21 15.46 -1.76
CA ARG A 131 -1.12 16.44 -1.57
C ARG A 131 -0.48 16.88 -2.88
N LEU A 132 -0.50 16.05 -3.93
CA LEU A 132 0.08 16.36 -5.22
C LEU A 132 -0.86 17.19 -6.11
N MET A 133 -2.17 16.95 -6.02
CA MET A 133 -3.16 17.67 -6.83
C MET A 133 -3.04 19.20 -6.79
N PRO A 134 -3.02 19.87 -5.61
CA PRO A 134 -2.91 21.31 -5.56
C PRO A 134 -1.59 21.84 -6.13
N LEU A 135 -0.53 21.04 -6.10
CA LEU A 135 0.76 21.43 -6.70
C LEU A 135 0.68 21.47 -8.22
N LEU A 136 0.05 20.44 -8.83
CA LEU A 136 -0.14 20.41 -10.28
C LEU A 136 -1.09 21.52 -10.72
N ALA A 137 -2.22 21.70 -10.05
CA ALA A 137 -3.17 22.76 -10.36
C ALA A 137 -2.53 24.15 -10.28
N ALA A 138 -1.67 24.40 -9.29
CA ALA A 138 -0.94 25.66 -9.17
C ALA A 138 0.06 25.88 -10.31
N ALA A 139 0.72 24.81 -10.78
CA ALA A 139 1.62 24.87 -11.93
C ALA A 139 0.86 25.11 -13.24
N GLU A 140 -0.27 24.45 -13.46
CA GLU A 140 -1.13 24.63 -14.63
C GLU A 140 -1.73 26.06 -14.70
N GLN A 141 -2.08 26.63 -13.55
CA GLN A 141 -2.60 28.00 -13.45
C GLN A 141 -1.49 29.08 -13.52
N GLY A 142 -0.22 28.68 -13.60
CA GLY A 142 0.90 29.61 -13.62
C GLY A 142 1.16 30.34 -12.30
N THR A 143 0.45 29.95 -11.20
CA THR A 143 0.64 30.54 -9.87
C THR A 143 1.90 30.03 -9.18
N ARG A 144 2.47 28.93 -9.67
CA ARG A 144 3.71 28.35 -9.19
C ARG A 144 4.61 27.95 -10.38
N PRO A 145 5.92 28.25 -10.35
CA PRO A 145 6.85 27.81 -11.40
C PRO A 145 6.85 26.29 -11.54
N VAL A 146 6.76 25.80 -12.77
CA VAL A 146 6.75 24.37 -13.11
C VAL A 146 7.94 23.62 -12.48
N PRO A 147 9.19 24.16 -12.52
CA PRO A 147 10.35 23.53 -11.89
C PRO A 147 10.19 23.27 -10.38
N GLU A 148 9.61 24.23 -9.67
CA GLU A 148 9.38 24.11 -8.22
C GLU A 148 8.30 23.09 -7.90
N ALA A 149 7.21 23.08 -8.67
CA ALA A 149 6.14 22.11 -8.52
C ALA A 149 6.65 20.69 -8.78
N ALA A 150 7.48 20.51 -9.82
CA ALA A 150 8.11 19.23 -10.15
C ALA A 150 9.04 18.75 -9.03
N ALA A 151 9.92 19.64 -8.54
CA ALA A 151 10.85 19.30 -7.46
C ALA A 151 10.13 18.86 -6.18
N GLU A 152 9.07 19.59 -5.81
CA GLU A 152 8.25 19.24 -4.64
C GLU A 152 7.47 17.94 -4.85
N ALA A 153 6.91 17.70 -6.04
CA ALA A 153 6.25 16.44 -6.38
C ALA A 153 7.20 15.25 -6.27
N VAL A 154 8.39 15.34 -6.88
CA VAL A 154 9.43 14.31 -6.79
C VAL A 154 9.84 14.06 -5.34
N ARG A 155 10.06 15.13 -4.55
CA ARG A 155 10.40 15.00 -3.12
C ARG A 155 9.37 14.20 -2.35
N ARG A 156 8.07 14.52 -2.51
CA ARG A 156 6.96 13.83 -1.84
C ARG A 156 6.85 12.37 -2.27
N MET A 157 7.02 12.10 -3.56
CA MET A 157 7.01 10.74 -4.09
C MET A 157 8.18 9.90 -3.55
N VAL A 158 9.38 10.47 -3.44
CA VAL A 158 10.56 9.80 -2.87
C VAL A 158 10.34 9.46 -1.40
N ILE A 159 9.78 10.41 -0.61
CA ILE A 159 9.44 10.16 0.80
C ILE A 159 8.41 9.03 0.91
N HIS A 160 7.36 9.11 0.10
CA HIS A 160 6.33 8.05 0.07
C HIS A 160 6.94 6.68 -0.25
N ARG A 161 7.84 6.58 -1.23
CA ARG A 161 8.56 5.34 -1.55
C ARG A 161 9.31 4.78 -0.35
N ARG A 162 10.05 5.63 0.38
CA ARG A 162 10.78 5.21 1.58
C ARG A 162 9.81 4.66 2.64
N LEU A 163 8.68 5.34 2.85
CA LEU A 163 7.66 4.89 3.80
C LEU A 163 7.04 3.54 3.38
N VAL A 164 6.79 3.34 2.08
CA VAL A 164 6.30 2.05 1.56
C VAL A 164 7.32 0.94 1.79
N THR A 165 8.62 1.20 1.55
CA THR A 165 9.68 0.23 1.81
C THR A 165 9.77 -0.13 3.29
N LEU A 166 9.70 0.87 4.19
CA LEU A 166 9.67 0.63 5.64
C LEU A 166 8.44 -0.17 6.07
N LEU A 167 7.27 0.19 5.53
CA LEU A 167 6.02 -0.54 5.79
C LEU A 167 6.12 -2.01 5.34
N SER A 168 6.70 -2.26 4.15
CA SER A 168 6.87 -3.63 3.65
C SER A 168 7.81 -4.46 4.52
N MET A 169 8.95 -3.88 4.93
CA MET A 169 9.89 -4.57 5.83
C MET A 169 9.24 -4.90 7.18
N LEU A 170 8.53 -3.93 7.76
CA LEU A 170 7.84 -4.10 9.02
C LEU A 170 6.72 -5.15 8.93
N ALA A 171 5.91 -5.08 7.88
CA ALA A 171 4.81 -6.04 7.65
C ALA A 171 5.34 -7.47 7.51
N VAL A 172 6.37 -7.68 6.68
CA VAL A 172 6.97 -9.00 6.49
C VAL A 172 7.61 -9.50 7.79
N ALA A 173 8.33 -8.64 8.53
CA ALA A 173 8.95 -9.01 9.79
C ALA A 173 7.90 -9.41 10.85
N ILE A 174 6.84 -8.62 11.02
CA ILE A 174 5.75 -8.94 11.98
C ILE A 174 5.08 -10.26 11.58
N THR A 175 4.77 -10.44 10.29
CA THR A 175 4.16 -11.68 9.80
C THR A 175 5.06 -12.90 10.03
N ALA A 176 6.38 -12.76 9.81
CA ALA A 176 7.34 -13.83 10.02
C ALA A 176 7.47 -14.19 11.52
N ILE A 177 7.58 -13.19 12.39
CA ILE A 177 7.66 -13.40 13.84
C ILE A 177 6.39 -14.08 14.33
N TRP A 178 5.21 -13.59 13.89
CA TRP A 178 3.94 -14.16 14.32
C TRP A 178 3.74 -15.58 13.80
N GLY A 179 4.08 -15.84 12.54
CA GLY A 179 4.03 -17.20 11.96
C GLY A 179 4.95 -18.17 12.69
N ALA A 180 6.16 -17.74 13.08
CA ALA A 180 7.08 -18.55 13.88
C ALA A 180 6.52 -18.82 15.29
N LEU A 181 5.98 -17.81 15.97
CA LEU A 181 5.35 -17.97 17.28
C LEU A 181 4.14 -18.91 17.20
N TRP A 182 3.31 -18.76 16.19
CA TRP A 182 2.14 -19.62 15.98
C TRP A 182 2.53 -21.09 15.84
N SER A 183 3.56 -21.39 15.06
CA SER A 183 4.06 -22.76 14.86
C SER A 183 4.63 -23.39 16.13
N VAL A 184 5.17 -22.57 17.05
CA VAL A 184 5.69 -23.05 18.35
C VAL A 184 4.55 -23.30 19.34
N ILE A 185 3.52 -22.46 19.34
CA ILE A 185 2.39 -22.58 20.26
C ILE A 185 1.45 -23.74 19.84
N HIS A 186 1.34 -23.99 18.52
CA HIS A 186 0.48 -25.04 17.96
C HIS A 186 1.28 -26.12 17.20
N PRO A 187 2.16 -26.88 17.88
CA PRO A 187 3.07 -27.84 17.22
C PRO A 187 2.31 -28.99 16.55
N TYR A 188 1.13 -29.35 17.04
CA TYR A 188 0.31 -30.47 16.52
C TYR A 188 -0.92 -30.00 15.72
N GLY A 189 -1.11 -28.71 15.55
CA GLY A 189 -2.16 -28.15 14.68
C GLY A 189 -3.59 -28.23 15.23
N PHE A 190 -3.74 -28.30 16.56
CA PHE A 190 -5.00 -28.20 17.26
C PHE A 190 -4.89 -27.14 18.33
#